data_8fcca770a68d64d3e52ba64e77417781
#
_entry.id   8fcca770a68d64d3e52ba64e77417781
#
_cell.length_a   1.000
_cell.length_b   1.000
_cell.length_c   1.000
_cell.angle_alpha   90.00
_cell.angle_beta   90.00
_cell.angle_gamma   90.00
#
_symmetry.space_group_name_H-M   'P 1'
#
loop_
_entity.id
_entity.type
_entity.pdbx_description
1 polymer ?
#
loop_
_entity_poly.entity_id
_entity_poly.type
_entity_poly.pdbx_seq_one_letter_code
_entity_poly.pdbx_strand_id
1 'polypeptide(L)'
;TAPNADTLYTTAFFDVGKEPWVLSIPDMKGRYALFPMLDGWTNVFQVPGKRTTGTAAQTYAITGPGWKGTLPAGVKEYKSPTNIVWLLGRIYCTGTPEDYAAVHKLQDEFKLVPLSSYGRPYTPPAGSVDKSIDMKMSVRDQVNKMSAVEYFTLLSQLMKDNPPAAADAPELARFARIGLVAGRDFDASKLKADFAKRIPEVAFDRIM
;
A
#
# COMPACT_ATOMS: atom_id res chain seq x y z
N THR A 1 10.36 -4.24 -14.23
CA THR A 1 9.63 -5.37 -13.62
C THR A 1 10.05 -6.65 -14.32
N ALA A 2 10.45 -7.65 -13.57
CA ALA A 2 10.76 -8.96 -14.13
C ALA A 2 9.46 -9.68 -14.56
N PRO A 3 9.50 -10.50 -15.61
CA PRO A 3 8.37 -11.36 -15.99
C PRO A 3 7.97 -12.27 -14.82
N ASN A 4 6.67 -12.49 -14.64
CA ASN A 4 6.11 -13.40 -13.66
C ASN A 4 5.26 -14.44 -14.40
N ALA A 5 5.69 -15.70 -14.34
CA ALA A 5 5.03 -16.80 -15.05
C ALA A 5 4.40 -17.85 -14.13
N ASP A 6 4.66 -17.77 -12.84
CA ASP A 6 4.33 -18.83 -11.88
C ASP A 6 3.42 -18.38 -10.71
N THR A 7 2.96 -17.14 -10.73
CA THR A 7 2.00 -16.65 -9.72
C THR A 7 0.97 -15.71 -10.31
N LEU A 8 -0.28 -15.78 -9.83
CA LEU A 8 -1.28 -14.76 -10.06
C LEU A 8 -1.33 -13.79 -8.87
N TYR A 9 -1.55 -12.52 -9.16
CA TYR A 9 -1.58 -11.46 -8.16
C TYR A 9 -2.98 -11.25 -7.59
N THR A 10 -3.04 -11.08 -6.27
CA THR A 10 -4.20 -10.58 -5.54
C THR A 10 -3.76 -9.29 -4.84
N THR A 11 -4.12 -8.13 -5.37
CA THR A 11 -3.59 -6.84 -4.90
C THR A 11 -4.70 -5.87 -4.56
N ALA A 12 -4.45 -5.03 -3.54
CA ALA A 12 -5.32 -3.94 -3.16
C ALA A 12 -4.51 -2.81 -2.50
N PHE A 13 -4.92 -1.57 -2.76
CA PHE A 13 -4.53 -0.40 -1.98
C PHE A 13 -5.74 0.06 -1.18
N PHE A 14 -5.56 0.28 0.12
CA PHE A 14 -6.65 0.72 1.00
C PHE A 14 -6.12 1.59 2.15
N ASP A 15 -7.01 2.41 2.69
CA ASP A 15 -6.73 3.34 3.78
C ASP A 15 -7.41 2.83 5.06
N VAL A 16 -6.60 2.66 6.12
CA VAL A 16 -7.04 2.21 7.45
C VAL A 16 -7.14 3.35 8.46
N GLY A 17 -7.05 4.60 8.01
CA GLY A 17 -7.08 5.77 8.88
C GLY A 17 -8.44 6.04 9.51
N LYS A 18 -9.54 5.72 8.80
CA LYS A 18 -10.91 5.92 9.32
C LYS A 18 -11.35 4.74 10.18
N GLU A 19 -11.14 3.54 9.70
CA GLU A 19 -11.47 2.30 10.39
C GLU A 19 -10.58 1.15 9.88
N PRO A 20 -10.41 0.07 10.65
CA PRO A 20 -9.73 -1.14 10.18
C PRO A 20 -10.44 -1.76 8.99
N TRP A 21 -9.66 -2.46 8.16
CA TRP A 21 -10.19 -3.34 7.13
C TRP A 21 -9.94 -4.80 7.50
N VAL A 22 -10.92 -5.65 7.25
CA VAL A 22 -10.84 -7.09 7.53
C VAL A 22 -10.59 -7.84 6.23
N LEU A 23 -9.42 -8.50 6.17
CA LEU A 23 -9.02 -9.39 5.10
C LEU A 23 -9.37 -10.83 5.47
N SER A 24 -10.21 -11.48 4.67
CA SER A 24 -10.46 -12.92 4.74
C SER A 24 -9.75 -13.61 3.59
N ILE A 25 -8.84 -14.51 3.93
CA ILE A 25 -8.09 -15.36 3.01
C ILE A 25 -8.74 -16.73 3.02
N PRO A 26 -9.18 -17.28 1.88
CA PRO A 26 -9.77 -18.62 1.82
C PRO A 26 -8.76 -19.73 2.13
N ASP A 27 -9.25 -20.94 2.32
CA ASP A 27 -8.36 -22.12 2.42
C ASP A 27 -7.63 -22.35 1.09
N MET A 28 -6.33 -22.18 1.10
CA MET A 28 -5.46 -22.37 -0.07
C MET A 28 -5.24 -23.87 -0.39
N LYS A 29 -5.79 -24.79 0.39
CA LYS A 29 -5.72 -26.24 0.18
C LYS A 29 -4.30 -26.76 -0.08
N GLY A 30 -3.34 -26.24 0.68
CA GLY A 30 -1.93 -26.60 0.55
C GLY A 30 -1.17 -25.87 -0.58
N ARG A 31 -1.86 -25.11 -1.44
CA ARG A 31 -1.23 -24.29 -2.51
C ARG A 31 -0.31 -23.25 -1.90
N TYR A 32 0.84 -23.04 -2.52
CA TYR A 32 1.74 -21.99 -2.08
C TYR A 32 1.14 -20.62 -2.40
N ALA A 33 1.06 -19.81 -1.37
CA ALA A 33 0.63 -18.42 -1.47
C ALA A 33 1.32 -17.58 -0.40
N LEU A 34 1.49 -16.31 -0.64
CA LEU A 34 1.96 -15.30 0.30
C LEU A 34 1.23 -13.99 0.04
N PHE A 35 0.95 -13.26 1.12
CA PHE A 35 0.18 -12.02 1.07
C PHE A 35 0.91 -10.90 1.81
N PRO A 36 2.08 -10.43 1.27
CA PRO A 36 2.79 -9.31 1.87
C PRO A 36 1.89 -8.08 1.98
N MET A 37 1.94 -7.44 3.13
CA MET A 37 1.34 -6.15 3.38
C MET A 37 2.46 -5.13 3.59
N LEU A 38 2.41 -4.08 2.80
CA LEU A 38 3.40 -3.01 2.79
C LEU A 38 2.74 -1.74 3.33
N ASP A 39 3.50 -0.98 4.08
CA ASP A 39 3.09 0.35 4.53
C ASP A 39 3.23 1.40 3.42
N GLY A 40 2.88 2.64 3.69
CA GLY A 40 2.98 3.75 2.74
C GLY A 40 4.41 4.07 2.28
N TRP A 41 5.42 3.52 2.95
CA TRP A 41 6.85 3.63 2.63
C TRP A 41 7.41 2.38 1.96
N THR A 42 6.53 1.44 1.58
CA THR A 42 6.89 0.15 0.97
C THR A 42 7.65 -0.81 1.89
N ASN A 43 7.67 -0.57 3.21
CA ASN A 43 8.19 -1.55 4.15
C ASN A 43 7.18 -2.66 4.36
N VAL A 44 7.64 -3.90 4.28
CA VAL A 44 6.80 -5.07 4.54
C VAL A 44 6.64 -5.24 6.06
N PHE A 45 5.41 -5.10 6.57
CA PHE A 45 5.14 -5.25 8.00
C PHE A 45 4.48 -6.59 8.37
N GLN A 46 3.82 -7.27 7.43
CA GLN A 46 3.26 -8.61 7.63
C GLN A 46 3.25 -9.41 6.33
N VAL A 47 3.39 -10.73 6.44
CA VAL A 47 3.36 -11.67 5.30
C VAL A 47 2.62 -12.95 5.71
N PRO A 48 1.29 -12.96 5.83
CA PRO A 48 0.56 -14.22 5.98
C PRO A 48 0.73 -15.06 4.71
N GLY A 49 0.73 -16.38 4.90
CA GLY A 49 0.91 -17.32 3.80
C GLY A 49 1.53 -18.64 4.23
N LYS A 50 1.80 -19.52 3.28
CA LYS A 50 2.19 -20.91 3.55
C LYS A 50 3.35 -21.05 4.52
N ARG A 51 4.37 -20.19 4.42
CA ARG A 51 5.60 -20.29 5.22
C ARG A 51 5.45 -19.70 6.64
N THR A 52 4.46 -18.85 6.86
CA THR A 52 4.32 -18.07 8.11
C THR A 52 3.11 -18.51 8.92
N THR A 53 1.93 -18.56 8.27
CA THR A 53 0.66 -18.80 8.95
C THR A 53 -0.09 -20.04 8.44
N GLY A 54 0.47 -20.73 7.45
CA GLY A 54 -0.12 -21.93 6.85
C GLY A 54 -1.07 -21.63 5.69
N THR A 55 -1.87 -22.63 5.30
CA THR A 55 -2.73 -22.56 4.11
C THR A 55 -4.22 -22.66 4.43
N ALA A 56 -4.61 -22.90 5.68
CA ALA A 56 -6.01 -22.90 6.09
C ALA A 56 -6.63 -21.51 5.93
N ALA A 57 -7.96 -21.43 5.97
CA ALA A 57 -8.67 -20.16 5.95
C ALA A 57 -8.25 -19.26 7.13
N GLN A 58 -8.06 -17.98 6.89
CA GLN A 58 -7.50 -17.01 7.84
C GLN A 58 -8.23 -15.68 7.75
N THR A 59 -8.36 -14.99 8.89
CA THR A 59 -8.98 -13.67 8.93
C THR A 59 -8.14 -12.71 9.77
N TYR A 60 -7.86 -11.55 9.21
CA TYR A 60 -7.02 -10.52 9.82
C TYR A 60 -7.71 -9.16 9.74
N ALA A 61 -7.70 -8.40 10.84
CA ALA A 61 -8.00 -6.98 10.80
C ALA A 61 -6.71 -6.19 10.65
N ILE A 62 -6.64 -5.39 9.62
CA ILE A 62 -5.55 -4.46 9.37
C ILE A 62 -5.97 -3.12 10.00
N THR A 63 -5.25 -2.71 11.06
CA THR A 63 -5.53 -1.49 11.82
C THR A 63 -4.51 -0.41 11.51
N GLY A 64 -4.93 0.85 11.55
CA GLY A 64 -4.02 1.98 11.41
C GLY A 64 -3.23 2.29 12.70
N PRO A 65 -2.20 3.15 12.62
CA PRO A 65 -1.34 3.45 13.75
C PRO A 65 -2.08 4.06 14.96
N GLY A 66 -3.12 4.83 14.69
CA GLY A 66 -3.94 5.51 15.72
C GLY A 66 -5.12 4.70 16.28
N TRP A 67 -5.41 3.53 15.70
CA TRP A 67 -6.59 2.76 16.09
C TRP A 67 -6.46 2.16 17.51
N LYS A 68 -7.55 2.24 18.30
CA LYS A 68 -7.62 1.78 19.69
C LYS A 68 -8.92 1.02 20.03
N GLY A 69 -9.65 0.57 19.02
CA GLY A 69 -10.91 -0.15 19.22
C GLY A 69 -10.72 -1.61 19.64
N THR A 70 -11.84 -2.35 19.69
CA THR A 70 -11.87 -3.79 19.97
C THR A 70 -12.26 -4.54 18.73
N LEU A 71 -11.56 -5.63 18.44
CA LEU A 71 -11.85 -6.50 17.31
C LEU A 71 -12.87 -7.60 17.67
N PRO A 72 -13.63 -8.10 16.70
CA PRO A 72 -14.48 -9.28 16.89
C PRO A 72 -13.66 -10.50 17.33
N ALA A 73 -14.30 -11.40 18.06
CA ALA A 73 -13.67 -12.66 18.48
C ALA A 73 -13.18 -13.46 17.26
N GLY A 74 -11.98 -14.03 17.37
CA GLY A 74 -11.36 -14.84 16.31
C GLY A 74 -10.68 -14.05 15.19
N VAL A 75 -10.77 -12.72 15.17
CA VAL A 75 -10.07 -11.87 14.21
C VAL A 75 -8.73 -11.43 14.80
N LYS A 76 -7.64 -11.77 14.13
CA LYS A 76 -6.28 -11.39 14.56
C LYS A 76 -5.92 -10.01 14.04
N GLU A 77 -5.32 -9.18 14.88
CA GLU A 77 -4.84 -7.86 14.48
C GLU A 77 -3.49 -7.91 13.76
N TYR A 78 -3.39 -7.15 12.66
CA TYR A 78 -2.14 -6.70 12.06
C TYR A 78 -2.12 -5.17 12.01
N LYS A 79 -1.30 -4.57 12.86
CA LYS A 79 -1.20 -3.12 12.97
C LYS A 79 -0.25 -2.58 11.90
N SER A 80 -0.78 -1.74 11.02
CA SER A 80 0.01 -1.02 10.01
C SER A 80 0.73 0.18 10.64
N PRO A 81 1.99 0.45 10.27
CA PRO A 81 2.68 1.68 10.67
C PRO A 81 2.10 2.95 10.05
N THR A 82 1.37 2.83 8.94
CA THR A 82 0.77 3.95 8.20
C THR A 82 -0.70 3.69 7.90
N ASN A 83 -1.44 4.75 7.53
CA ASN A 83 -2.84 4.60 7.12
C ASN A 83 -2.98 3.99 5.72
N ILE A 84 -2.04 4.25 4.82
CA ILE A 84 -2.00 3.61 3.50
C ILE A 84 -1.40 2.22 3.65
N VAL A 85 -2.10 1.23 3.10
CA VAL A 85 -1.64 -0.17 3.05
C VAL A 85 -1.71 -0.68 1.63
N TRP A 86 -0.66 -1.37 1.21
CA TRP A 86 -0.62 -2.11 -0.04
C TRP A 86 -0.56 -3.62 0.25
N LEU A 87 -1.61 -4.34 -0.12
CA LEU A 87 -1.63 -5.80 -0.17
C LEU A 87 -1.09 -6.26 -1.52
N LEU A 88 -0.03 -7.07 -1.53
CA LEU A 88 0.60 -7.61 -2.72
C LEU A 88 0.61 -9.15 -2.65
N GLY A 89 -0.56 -9.76 -2.74
CA GLY A 89 -0.71 -11.21 -2.71
C GLY A 89 -0.19 -11.89 -3.97
N ARG A 90 0.38 -13.08 -3.80
CA ARG A 90 0.83 -13.95 -4.88
C ARG A 90 0.37 -15.37 -4.60
N ILE A 91 -0.30 -15.99 -5.55
CA ILE A 91 -0.79 -17.36 -5.48
C ILE A 91 -0.11 -18.15 -6.60
N TYR A 92 0.59 -19.21 -6.23
CA TYR A 92 1.27 -20.09 -7.20
C TYR A 92 0.30 -20.67 -8.21
N CYS A 93 0.72 -20.70 -9.47
CA CYS A 93 0.01 -21.37 -10.58
C CYS A 93 1.02 -22.12 -11.46
N THR A 94 0.54 -23.20 -12.08
CA THR A 94 1.35 -24.06 -12.94
C THR A 94 1.43 -23.58 -14.39
N GLY A 95 0.64 -22.56 -14.75
CA GLY A 95 0.62 -22.01 -16.11
C GLY A 95 -0.37 -22.69 -17.06
N THR A 96 -1.14 -23.69 -16.61
CA THR A 96 -2.18 -24.29 -17.44
C THR A 96 -3.52 -23.55 -17.32
N PRO A 97 -4.38 -23.57 -18.35
CA PRO A 97 -5.70 -22.93 -18.29
C PRO A 97 -6.56 -23.42 -17.13
N GLU A 98 -6.51 -24.72 -16.84
CA GLU A 98 -7.27 -25.34 -15.76
C GLU A 98 -6.80 -24.84 -14.38
N ASP A 99 -5.49 -24.68 -14.21
CA ASP A 99 -4.92 -24.20 -12.96
C ASP A 99 -5.16 -22.71 -12.78
N TYR A 100 -5.08 -21.91 -13.85
CA TYR A 100 -5.51 -20.50 -13.79
C TYR A 100 -6.98 -20.40 -13.36
N ALA A 101 -7.89 -21.20 -13.91
CA ALA A 101 -9.28 -21.21 -13.50
C ALA A 101 -9.45 -21.60 -12.01
N ALA A 102 -8.65 -22.55 -11.53
CA ALA A 102 -8.64 -22.92 -10.10
C ALA A 102 -8.15 -21.79 -9.20
N VAL A 103 -7.11 -21.05 -9.61
CA VAL A 103 -6.61 -19.90 -8.84
C VAL A 103 -7.62 -18.75 -8.87
N HIS A 104 -8.27 -18.47 -10.00
CA HIS A 104 -9.33 -17.45 -10.07
C HIS A 104 -10.48 -17.75 -9.12
N LYS A 105 -10.92 -19.02 -9.00
CA LYS A 105 -11.93 -19.40 -8.00
C LYS A 105 -11.49 -19.08 -6.57
N LEU A 106 -10.21 -19.32 -6.24
CA LEU A 106 -9.69 -18.92 -4.94
C LEU A 106 -9.66 -17.39 -4.78
N GLN A 107 -9.31 -16.65 -5.84
CA GLN A 107 -9.30 -15.19 -5.80
C GLN A 107 -10.70 -14.60 -5.57
N ASP A 108 -11.74 -15.21 -6.15
CA ASP A 108 -13.14 -14.79 -5.97
C ASP A 108 -13.65 -14.99 -4.52
N GLU A 109 -13.02 -15.87 -3.74
CA GLU A 109 -13.36 -16.10 -2.34
C GLU A 109 -12.72 -15.08 -1.38
N PHE A 110 -11.73 -14.30 -1.81
CA PHE A 110 -11.13 -13.27 -0.97
C PHE A 110 -12.15 -12.18 -0.64
N LYS A 111 -12.08 -11.69 0.59
CA LYS A 111 -12.88 -10.53 1.01
C LYS A 111 -11.99 -9.53 1.69
N LEU A 112 -12.13 -8.27 1.32
CA LEU A 112 -11.53 -7.13 2.00
C LEU A 112 -12.65 -6.12 2.25
N VAL A 113 -13.07 -6.00 3.49
CA VAL A 113 -14.23 -5.20 3.89
C VAL A 113 -13.90 -4.29 5.07
N PRO A 114 -14.52 -3.09 5.19
CA PRO A 114 -14.41 -2.28 6.40
C PRO A 114 -14.86 -3.07 7.63
N LEU A 115 -14.27 -2.82 8.79
CA LEU A 115 -14.63 -3.51 10.04
C LEU A 115 -16.10 -3.33 10.38
N SER A 116 -16.68 -2.15 10.12
CA SER A 116 -18.10 -1.85 10.32
C SER A 116 -19.04 -2.73 9.49
N SER A 117 -18.53 -3.32 8.39
CA SER A 117 -19.29 -4.23 7.51
C SER A 117 -18.91 -5.70 7.68
N TYR A 118 -17.99 -6.02 8.58
CA TYR A 118 -17.57 -7.41 8.80
C TYR A 118 -18.73 -8.28 9.27
N GLY A 119 -18.89 -9.44 8.64
CA GLY A 119 -20.02 -10.37 8.91
C GLY A 119 -21.35 -9.98 8.26
N ARG A 120 -21.38 -8.94 7.43
CA ARG A 120 -22.56 -8.48 6.69
C ARG A 120 -22.27 -8.41 5.18
N PRO A 121 -23.30 -8.42 4.33
CA PRO A 121 -23.12 -8.08 2.92
C PRO A 121 -22.49 -6.69 2.78
N TYR A 122 -21.46 -6.59 1.95
CA TYR A 122 -20.79 -5.34 1.65
C TYR A 122 -20.72 -5.13 0.15
N THR A 123 -21.23 -4.01 -0.30
CA THR A 123 -21.07 -3.55 -1.68
C THR A 123 -20.15 -2.34 -1.64
N PRO A 124 -18.97 -2.40 -2.28
CA PRO A 124 -18.10 -1.24 -2.38
C PRO A 124 -18.85 -0.06 -3.00
N PRO A 125 -18.63 1.18 -2.53
CA PRO A 125 -19.21 2.34 -3.18
C PRO A 125 -18.72 2.44 -4.63
N ALA A 126 -19.55 2.97 -5.51
CA ALA A 126 -19.13 3.25 -6.87
C ALA A 126 -17.88 4.15 -6.84
N GLY A 127 -16.84 3.74 -7.54
CA GLY A 127 -15.63 4.54 -7.64
C GLY A 127 -15.90 5.85 -8.40
N SER A 128 -15.23 6.91 -8.00
CA SER A 128 -15.16 8.15 -8.77
C SER A 128 -13.82 8.23 -9.48
N VAL A 129 -13.84 8.60 -10.75
CA VAL A 129 -12.62 8.87 -11.51
C VAL A 129 -12.34 10.37 -11.46
N ASP A 130 -11.21 10.76 -10.91
CA ASP A 130 -10.76 12.15 -11.02
C ASP A 130 -10.34 12.42 -12.45
N LYS A 131 -11.13 13.26 -13.15
CA LYS A 131 -10.90 13.62 -14.56
C LYS A 131 -9.61 14.44 -14.77
N SER A 132 -9.03 15.00 -13.73
CA SER A 132 -7.75 15.71 -13.80
C SER A 132 -6.55 14.76 -13.93
N ILE A 133 -6.74 13.47 -13.60
CA ILE A 133 -5.69 12.45 -13.68
C ILE A 133 -5.74 11.78 -15.05
N ASP A 134 -4.66 11.88 -15.81
CA ASP A 134 -4.51 11.17 -17.09
C ASP A 134 -4.28 9.66 -16.85
N MET A 135 -5.37 8.89 -16.92
CA MET A 135 -5.33 7.43 -16.73
C MET A 135 -4.54 6.67 -17.82
N LYS A 136 -4.17 7.31 -18.92
CA LYS A 136 -3.34 6.72 -19.99
C LYS A 136 -1.85 6.88 -19.72
N MET A 137 -1.49 7.85 -18.90
CA MET A 137 -0.10 8.08 -18.50
C MET A 137 0.28 7.15 -17.34
N SER A 138 1.48 6.55 -17.38
CA SER A 138 1.97 5.75 -16.25
C SER A 138 2.10 6.61 -15.00
N VAL A 139 1.87 6.02 -13.82
CA VAL A 139 2.01 6.72 -12.52
C VAL A 139 3.42 7.32 -12.39
N ARG A 140 4.46 6.59 -12.81
CA ARG A 140 5.84 7.09 -12.81
C ARG A 140 5.98 8.38 -13.62
N ASP A 141 5.41 8.42 -14.81
CA ASP A 141 5.54 9.59 -15.69
C ASP A 141 4.72 10.77 -15.16
N GLN A 142 3.59 10.50 -14.49
CA GLN A 142 2.82 11.55 -13.79
C GLN A 142 3.65 12.19 -12.67
N VAL A 143 4.30 11.37 -11.84
CA VAL A 143 5.16 11.84 -10.76
C VAL A 143 6.38 12.60 -11.32
N ASN A 144 7.02 12.07 -12.36
CA ASN A 144 8.19 12.70 -12.99
C ASN A 144 7.89 14.07 -13.65
N LYS A 145 6.63 14.34 -13.98
CA LYS A 145 6.20 15.65 -14.50
C LYS A 145 5.97 16.71 -13.44
N MET A 146 5.85 16.32 -12.18
CA MET A 146 5.66 17.27 -11.08
C MET A 146 6.90 18.17 -10.95
N SER A 147 6.66 19.45 -10.70
CA SER A 147 7.71 20.32 -10.21
C SER A 147 8.15 19.87 -8.80
N ALA A 148 9.35 20.24 -8.39
CA ALA A 148 9.84 19.92 -7.05
C ALA A 148 8.90 20.43 -5.95
N VAL A 149 8.29 21.61 -6.15
CA VAL A 149 7.35 22.19 -5.18
C VAL A 149 6.07 21.36 -5.10
N GLU A 150 5.47 20.98 -6.22
CA GLU A 150 4.28 20.10 -6.24
C GLU A 150 4.57 18.76 -5.60
N TYR A 151 5.68 18.13 -5.95
CA TYR A 151 6.08 16.84 -5.38
C TYR A 151 6.25 16.90 -3.86
N PHE A 152 7.03 17.86 -3.33
CA PHE A 152 7.25 17.95 -1.89
C PHE A 152 6.02 18.44 -1.13
N THR A 153 5.14 19.22 -1.75
CA THR A 153 3.86 19.60 -1.17
C THR A 153 2.97 18.37 -0.99
N LEU A 154 2.82 17.54 -2.04
CA LEU A 154 2.07 16.31 -1.97
C LEU A 154 2.67 15.34 -0.93
N LEU A 155 3.99 15.14 -0.97
CA LEU A 155 4.69 14.28 -0.02
C LEU A 155 4.46 14.74 1.42
N SER A 156 4.56 16.03 1.71
CA SER A 156 4.35 16.59 3.05
C SER A 156 2.92 16.34 3.56
N GLN A 157 1.92 16.43 2.68
CA GLN A 157 0.53 16.13 3.01
C GLN A 157 0.35 14.64 3.35
N LEU A 158 0.91 13.76 2.52
CA LEU A 158 0.84 12.30 2.75
C LEU A 158 1.56 11.89 4.04
N MET A 159 2.68 12.53 4.37
CA MET A 159 3.44 12.26 5.61
C MET A 159 2.68 12.61 6.90
N LYS A 160 1.64 13.45 6.87
CA LYS A 160 0.82 13.77 8.06
C LYS A 160 0.12 12.53 8.61
N ASP A 161 -0.45 11.73 7.72
CA ASP A 161 -1.22 10.54 8.07
C ASP A 161 -0.43 9.24 7.92
N ASN A 162 0.75 9.34 7.29
CA ASN A 162 1.65 8.22 7.04
C ASN A 162 3.07 8.57 7.53
N PRO A 163 3.28 8.59 8.85
CA PRO A 163 4.55 9.01 9.41
C PRO A 163 5.69 8.09 8.96
N PRO A 164 6.88 8.62 8.66
CA PRO A 164 8.06 7.83 8.38
C PRO A 164 8.50 7.05 9.63
N ALA A 165 9.29 5.99 9.43
CA ALA A 165 9.81 5.18 10.53
C ALA A 165 10.80 5.99 11.39
N ALA A 166 10.89 5.66 12.68
CA ALA A 166 11.85 6.32 13.58
C ALA A 166 13.32 6.15 13.12
N ALA A 167 13.62 5.06 12.41
CA ALA A 167 14.93 4.79 11.84
C ALA A 167 15.32 5.82 10.75
N ASP A 168 14.36 6.50 10.13
CA ASP A 168 14.58 7.48 9.06
C ASP A 168 14.97 8.88 9.61
N ALA A 169 15.10 9.04 10.92
CA ALA A 169 15.41 10.33 11.55
C ALA A 169 16.63 11.06 10.93
N PRO A 170 17.75 10.39 10.54
CA PRO A 170 18.86 11.05 9.89
C PRO A 170 18.49 11.67 8.53
N GLU A 171 17.66 10.95 7.74
CA GLU A 171 17.22 11.45 6.43
C GLU A 171 16.19 12.58 6.59
N LEU A 172 15.31 12.48 7.56
CA LEU A 172 14.34 13.53 7.88
C LEU A 172 15.04 14.84 8.32
N ALA A 173 16.16 14.74 9.04
CA ALA A 173 16.98 15.90 9.37
C ALA A 173 17.59 16.57 8.13
N ARG A 174 17.95 15.80 7.10
CA ARG A 174 18.40 16.32 5.79
C ARG A 174 17.24 16.98 5.03
N PHE A 175 16.07 16.35 5.00
CA PHE A 175 14.89 16.90 4.32
C PHE A 175 14.40 18.20 4.96
N ALA A 176 14.52 18.34 6.28
CA ALA A 176 14.17 19.59 6.97
C ALA A 176 14.96 20.80 6.45
N ARG A 177 16.16 20.60 5.89
CA ARG A 177 16.99 21.68 5.31
C ARG A 177 16.39 22.28 4.04
N ILE A 178 15.56 21.54 3.33
CA ILE A 178 14.84 22.02 2.14
C ILE A 178 13.39 22.38 2.44
N GLY A 179 12.98 22.38 3.72
CA GLY A 179 11.62 22.75 4.13
C GLY A 179 10.64 21.58 4.27
N LEU A 180 11.08 20.34 4.04
CA LEU A 180 10.24 19.15 4.21
C LEU A 180 10.39 18.59 5.63
N VAL A 181 9.35 18.75 6.45
CA VAL A 181 9.32 18.29 7.84
C VAL A 181 8.09 17.41 8.03
N ALA A 182 8.28 16.18 8.54
CA ALA A 182 7.17 15.25 8.80
C ALA A 182 6.10 15.90 9.70
N GLY A 183 4.83 15.73 9.34
CA GLY A 183 3.69 16.26 10.07
C GLY A 183 3.43 17.77 9.88
N ARG A 184 4.19 18.46 9.03
CA ARG A 184 4.02 19.88 8.69
C ARG A 184 3.83 20.07 7.21
N ASP A 185 3.26 21.23 6.81
CA ASP A 185 3.22 21.62 5.42
C ASP A 185 4.63 21.92 4.91
N PHE A 186 4.85 21.66 3.61
CA PHE A 186 6.12 21.94 2.96
C PHE A 186 6.38 23.46 2.93
N ASP A 187 7.54 23.87 3.43
CA ASP A 187 8.00 25.26 3.38
C ASP A 187 8.84 25.51 2.13
N ALA A 188 8.17 25.85 1.03
CA ALA A 188 8.81 26.11 -0.26
C ALA A 188 9.82 27.26 -0.24
N SER A 189 9.76 28.18 0.75
CA SER A 189 10.71 29.31 0.87
C SER A 189 12.15 28.84 1.15
N LYS A 190 12.31 27.64 1.73
CA LYS A 190 13.61 27.02 1.99
C LYS A 190 14.21 26.33 0.77
N LEU A 191 13.42 26.10 -0.26
CA LEU A 191 13.88 25.47 -1.49
C LEU A 191 14.38 26.56 -2.46
N LYS A 192 15.72 26.70 -2.58
CA LYS A 192 16.33 27.67 -3.51
C LYS A 192 15.90 27.39 -4.95
N ALA A 193 15.55 28.42 -5.71
CA ALA A 193 15.01 28.30 -7.06
C ALA A 193 15.93 27.53 -8.03
N ASP A 194 17.23 27.72 -7.98
CA ASP A 194 18.18 26.97 -8.81
C ASP A 194 18.25 25.50 -8.45
N PHE A 195 18.06 25.18 -7.17
CA PHE A 195 18.01 23.80 -6.69
C PHE A 195 16.71 23.12 -7.12
N ALA A 196 15.57 23.83 -7.00
CA ALA A 196 14.27 23.32 -7.42
C ALA A 196 14.25 22.92 -8.91
N LYS A 197 14.91 23.68 -9.78
CA LYS A 197 15.03 23.36 -11.21
C LYS A 197 15.85 22.08 -11.48
N ARG A 198 16.89 21.84 -10.67
CA ARG A 198 17.82 20.72 -10.88
C ARG A 198 17.35 19.40 -10.27
N ILE A 199 16.42 19.42 -9.29
CA ILE A 199 15.96 18.20 -8.61
C ILE A 199 15.41 17.16 -9.60
N PRO A 200 14.50 17.49 -10.55
CA PRO A 200 13.97 16.50 -11.48
C PRO A 200 15.07 15.86 -12.35
N GLU A 201 16.03 16.66 -12.82
CA GLU A 201 17.16 16.18 -13.66
C GLU A 201 18.05 15.22 -12.86
N VAL A 202 18.47 15.64 -11.66
CA VAL A 202 19.36 14.84 -10.81
C VAL A 202 18.66 13.56 -10.30
N ALA A 203 17.38 13.63 -9.98
CA ALA A 203 16.63 12.45 -9.55
C ALA A 203 16.53 11.42 -10.67
N PHE A 204 16.25 11.86 -11.90
CA PHE A 204 16.19 10.98 -13.07
C PHE A 204 17.52 10.29 -13.33
N ASP A 205 18.64 11.02 -13.31
CA ASP A 205 19.99 10.50 -13.56
C ASP A 205 20.49 9.53 -12.48
N ARG A 206 19.91 9.60 -11.26
CA ARG A 206 20.35 8.78 -10.12
C ARG A 206 19.51 7.52 -9.90
N ILE A 207 18.31 7.47 -10.47
CA ILE A 207 17.37 6.36 -10.30
C ILE A 207 17.43 5.38 -11.49
N MET A 208 17.92 5.84 -12.66
CA MET A 208 18.14 5.02 -13.85
C MET A 208 19.51 4.36 -13.82
#